data_581763f32ab2b23ada6a224e30a1f106
#
_entry.id   581763f32ab2b23ada6a224e30a1f106
#
_cell.length_a   1.000
_cell.length_b   1.000
_cell.length_c   1.000
_cell.angle_alpha   90.00
_cell.angle_beta   90.00
_cell.angle_gamma   90.00
#
_symmetry.space_group_name_H-M   'P 1'
#
loop_
_entity.id
_entity.type
_entity.pdbx_description
1 polymer ?
#
loop_
_entity_poly.entity_id
_entity_poly.type
_entity_poly.pdbx_seq_one_letter_code
_entity_poly.pdbx_strand_id
1 'polypeptide(L)'
;TFQEDKLLKEYMNYKINDWMGATIPPNIVHRDIWDLVGGYSIEYSPGMYSDPDFTAKLYMCGVRFMKGLKASRIYHFETKSTTRIRKNCGQMQFLLKWGMTSSTFRKVFTYKGKDFKSQKIGTFKTGNRFKISLIRGRLKAIFYLLTKDFGPLWKFWKKTFV
;
A
#
# COMPACT_ATOMS: atom_id res chain seq x y z
N THR A 1 -5.30 -27.60 -12.45
CA THR A 1 -4.62 -28.20 -11.29
C THR A 1 -3.30 -27.46 -11.07
N PHE A 2 -2.96 -27.13 -9.85
CA PHE A 2 -1.68 -26.49 -9.51
C PHE A 2 -0.54 -27.49 -9.76
N GLN A 3 0.51 -27.04 -10.45
CA GLN A 3 1.65 -27.87 -10.83
C GLN A 3 2.84 -27.53 -9.93
N GLU A 4 2.83 -28.01 -8.70
CA GLU A 4 3.85 -27.72 -7.69
C GLU A 4 5.25 -28.18 -8.12
N ASP A 5 5.38 -29.41 -8.60
CA ASP A 5 6.67 -29.94 -9.04
C ASP A 5 7.30 -29.13 -10.17
N LYS A 6 6.48 -28.64 -11.08
CA LYS A 6 6.94 -27.75 -12.16
C LYS A 6 7.41 -26.41 -11.59
N LEU A 7 6.64 -25.82 -10.68
CA LEU A 7 7.02 -24.57 -10.01
C LEU A 7 8.34 -24.74 -9.26
N LEU A 8 8.51 -25.81 -8.49
CA LEU A 8 9.72 -26.08 -7.72
C LEU A 8 10.95 -26.29 -8.61
N LYS A 9 10.77 -26.83 -9.80
CA LYS A 9 11.87 -26.99 -10.79
C LYS A 9 12.23 -25.65 -11.49
N GLU A 10 11.25 -24.79 -11.68
CA GLU A 10 11.41 -23.60 -12.55
C GLU A 10 11.56 -22.28 -11.78
N TYR A 11 11.20 -22.22 -10.48
CA TYR A 11 11.13 -20.92 -9.77
C TYR A 11 12.47 -20.17 -9.73
N MET A 12 13.61 -20.88 -9.78
CA MET A 12 14.92 -20.26 -9.80
C MET A 12 15.26 -19.61 -11.17
N ASN A 13 14.58 -20.04 -12.24
CA ASN A 13 14.77 -19.49 -13.57
C ASN A 13 14.16 -18.10 -13.76
N TYR A 14 13.19 -17.73 -12.88
CA TYR A 14 12.61 -16.39 -12.89
C TYR A 14 13.64 -15.39 -12.38
N LYS A 15 14.20 -14.58 -13.27
CA LYS A 15 15.18 -13.54 -12.94
C LYS A 15 14.47 -12.40 -12.21
N ILE A 16 14.71 -12.29 -10.93
CA ILE A 16 14.21 -11.20 -10.07
C ILE A 16 15.42 -10.64 -9.33
N ASN A 17 15.62 -9.34 -9.38
CA ASN A 17 16.62 -8.65 -8.56
C ASN A 17 16.02 -8.28 -7.20
N ASP A 18 16.88 -8.00 -6.24
CA ASP A 18 16.43 -7.26 -5.05
C ASP A 18 15.77 -5.96 -5.49
N TRP A 19 14.67 -5.58 -4.86
CA TRP A 19 13.87 -4.46 -5.32
C TRP A 19 13.62 -3.44 -4.21
N MET A 20 13.40 -2.18 -4.61
CA MET A 20 12.95 -1.12 -3.72
C MET A 20 11.56 -1.46 -3.22
N GLY A 21 11.40 -1.48 -1.89
CA GLY A 21 10.32 -2.20 -1.25
C GLY A 21 9.11 -1.40 -0.85
N ALA A 22 8.19 -2.18 -0.40
CA ALA A 22 7.01 -1.82 0.35
C ALA A 22 6.63 -3.06 1.15
N THR A 23 5.78 -2.93 2.13
CA THR A 23 5.24 -4.08 2.84
C THR A 23 4.32 -4.86 1.90
N ILE A 24 4.69 -6.07 1.58
CA ILE A 24 3.86 -7.06 0.89
C ILE A 24 4.03 -8.34 1.67
N PRO A 25 2.97 -8.99 2.16
CA PRO A 25 3.09 -10.23 2.90
C PRO A 25 3.75 -11.35 2.08
N PRO A 26 4.61 -12.15 2.70
CA PRO A 26 5.13 -11.99 4.05
C PRO A 26 6.16 -10.86 4.13
N ASN A 27 6.12 -10.10 5.19
CA ASN A 27 7.12 -9.08 5.48
C ASN A 27 7.68 -9.27 6.90
N ILE A 28 8.89 -8.78 7.10
CA ILE A 28 9.57 -8.79 8.40
C ILE A 28 9.77 -7.34 8.80
N VAL A 29 9.37 -7.00 10.01
CA VAL A 29 9.55 -5.68 10.61
C VAL A 29 9.96 -5.88 12.08
N HIS A 30 10.78 -4.99 12.60
CA HIS A 30 11.14 -5.03 14.02
C HIS A 30 9.91 -4.80 14.89
N ARG A 31 9.79 -5.56 16.01
CA ARG A 31 8.63 -5.51 16.90
C ARG A 31 8.34 -4.09 17.39
N ASP A 32 9.37 -3.37 17.86
CA ASP A 32 9.18 -2.02 18.39
C ASP A 32 8.62 -1.05 17.35
N ILE A 33 9.02 -1.25 16.08
CA ILE A 33 8.47 -0.46 14.96
C ILE A 33 7.03 -0.86 14.68
N TRP A 34 6.71 -2.15 14.75
CA TRP A 34 5.33 -2.63 14.62
C TRP A 34 4.43 -2.04 15.70
N ASP A 35 4.88 -2.06 16.95
CA ASP A 35 4.14 -1.54 18.09
C ASP A 35 4.00 -0.01 18.00
N LEU A 36 5.06 0.69 17.60
CA LEU A 36 5.06 2.14 17.39
C LEU A 36 4.03 2.59 16.37
N VAL A 37 3.89 1.87 15.25
CA VAL A 37 2.94 2.23 14.18
C VAL A 37 1.55 1.61 14.38
N GLY A 38 1.37 0.75 15.38
CA GLY A 38 0.10 0.07 15.69
C GLY A 38 -0.31 -0.96 14.64
N GLY A 39 0.66 -1.67 14.04
CA GLY A 39 0.40 -2.75 13.09
C GLY A 39 -0.44 -2.34 11.87
N TYR A 40 -1.27 -3.25 11.35
CA TYR A 40 -2.23 -2.96 10.29
C TYR A 40 -3.44 -2.20 10.81
N SER A 41 -3.86 -1.19 10.08
CA SER A 41 -5.00 -0.34 10.46
C SER A 41 -6.33 -1.03 10.17
N ILE A 42 -7.19 -1.10 11.18
CA ILE A 42 -8.46 -1.84 11.14
C ILE A 42 -9.46 -1.28 10.12
N GLU A 43 -9.38 0.01 9.80
CA GLU A 43 -10.24 0.66 8.81
C GLU A 43 -10.12 0.07 7.40
N TYR A 44 -9.06 -0.71 7.14
CA TYR A 44 -8.90 -1.44 5.87
C TYR A 44 -9.45 -2.86 5.91
N SER A 45 -9.96 -3.33 7.04
CA SER A 45 -10.57 -4.67 7.15
C SER A 45 -12.07 -4.62 6.80
N PRO A 46 -12.57 -5.63 6.09
CA PRO A 46 -11.90 -6.69 5.37
C PRO A 46 -11.64 -6.27 3.92
N GLY A 47 -10.52 -5.71 3.62
CA GLY A 47 -10.30 -5.19 2.28
C GLY A 47 -8.87 -5.02 1.87
N MET A 48 -8.73 -4.31 0.76
CA MET A 48 -7.45 -4.00 0.15
C MET A 48 -6.89 -2.70 0.74
N TYR A 49 -5.62 -2.45 0.53
CA TYR A 49 -4.87 -1.25 0.90
C TYR A 49 -4.29 -1.21 2.32
N SER A 50 -4.41 -2.27 3.10
CA SER A 50 -3.68 -2.41 4.37
C SER A 50 -2.16 -2.34 4.18
N ASP A 51 -1.62 -3.02 3.16
CA ASP A 51 -0.16 -3.01 2.89
C ASP A 51 0.37 -1.61 2.51
N PRO A 52 -0.21 -0.89 1.55
CA PRO A 52 0.25 0.47 1.28
C PRO A 52 0.07 1.42 2.46
N ASP A 53 -0.96 1.25 3.29
CA ASP A 53 -1.14 2.02 4.52
C ASP A 53 -0.03 1.72 5.53
N PHE A 54 0.25 0.45 5.77
CA PHE A 54 1.33 0.05 6.66
C PHE A 54 2.68 0.56 6.17
N THR A 55 2.95 0.47 4.86
CA THR A 55 4.14 1.08 4.25
C THR A 55 4.23 2.57 4.54
N ALA A 56 3.11 3.30 4.41
CA ALA A 56 3.07 4.74 4.66
C ALA A 56 3.31 5.06 6.13
N LYS A 57 2.73 4.29 7.07
CA LYS A 57 2.98 4.45 8.52
C LYS A 57 4.44 4.25 8.86
N LEU A 58 5.06 3.19 8.35
CA LEU A 58 6.49 2.92 8.53
C LEU A 58 7.34 4.09 7.99
N TYR A 59 6.99 4.59 6.81
CA TYR A 59 7.70 5.72 6.21
C TYR A 59 7.59 6.99 7.06
N MET A 60 6.40 7.28 7.59
CA MET A 60 6.17 8.44 8.48
C MET A 60 6.92 8.32 9.81
N CYS A 61 7.10 7.11 10.34
CA CYS A 61 7.93 6.85 11.53
C CYS A 61 9.44 6.83 11.26
N GLY A 62 9.88 7.23 10.07
CA GLY A 62 11.31 7.34 9.75
C GLY A 62 11.93 6.10 9.10
N VAL A 63 11.20 5.01 8.92
CA VAL A 63 11.72 3.83 8.20
C VAL A 63 11.93 4.16 6.73
N ARG A 64 13.17 4.05 6.26
CA ARG A 64 13.55 4.32 4.86
C ARG A 64 14.07 3.09 4.14
N PHE A 65 14.61 2.15 4.87
CA PHE A 65 15.10 0.90 4.32
C PHE A 65 13.96 -0.11 4.22
N MET A 66 13.48 -0.30 3.00
CA MET A 66 12.47 -1.31 2.67
C MET A 66 12.96 -2.04 1.43
N LYS A 67 13.30 -3.31 1.59
CA LYS A 67 13.93 -4.11 0.54
C LYS A 67 13.18 -5.41 0.33
N GLY A 68 12.81 -5.70 -0.89
CA GLY A 68 12.36 -7.01 -1.31
C GLY A 68 13.56 -7.86 -1.72
N LEU A 69 13.68 -9.04 -1.15
CA LEU A 69 14.81 -9.95 -1.37
C LEU A 69 14.51 -10.91 -2.51
N LYS A 70 15.39 -10.97 -3.51
CA LYS A 70 15.28 -11.93 -4.62
C LYS A 70 15.33 -13.39 -4.15
N ALA A 71 16.03 -13.66 -3.07
CA ALA A 71 16.18 -15.00 -2.50
C ALA A 71 14.95 -15.46 -1.69
N SER A 72 14.12 -14.51 -1.22
CA SER A 72 12.90 -14.83 -0.46
C SER A 72 11.69 -14.78 -1.37
N ARG A 73 11.20 -15.93 -1.78
CA ARG A 73 10.11 -16.06 -2.74
C ARG A 73 8.95 -16.82 -2.14
N ILE A 74 7.75 -16.39 -2.48
CA ILE A 74 6.52 -17.10 -2.17
C ILE A 74 5.69 -17.21 -3.44
N TYR A 75 4.89 -18.25 -3.51
CA TYR A 75 3.81 -18.35 -4.49
C TYR A 75 2.50 -17.92 -3.82
N HIS A 76 1.89 -16.89 -4.33
CA HIS A 76 0.62 -16.39 -3.82
C HIS A 76 -0.54 -16.92 -4.65
N PHE A 77 -1.31 -17.82 -4.06
CA PHE A 77 -2.57 -18.28 -4.65
C PHE A 77 -3.60 -17.16 -4.50
N GLU A 78 -3.88 -16.44 -5.56
CA GLU A 78 -4.93 -15.41 -5.58
C GLU A 78 -6.32 -16.08 -5.47
N THR A 79 -6.64 -16.59 -4.28
CA THR A 79 -7.93 -17.19 -4.03
C THR A 79 -8.99 -16.11 -3.88
N LYS A 80 -10.15 -16.32 -4.54
CA LYS A 80 -11.30 -15.41 -4.45
C LYS A 80 -12.09 -15.58 -3.14
N SER A 81 -11.44 -16.07 -2.07
CA SER A 81 -12.10 -16.35 -0.78
C SER A 81 -12.77 -15.12 -0.16
N THR A 82 -12.26 -13.92 -0.45
CA THR A 82 -12.83 -12.66 0.07
C THR A 82 -13.94 -12.07 -0.80
N THR A 83 -14.37 -12.73 -1.90
CA THR A 83 -15.43 -12.20 -2.77
C THR A 83 -16.81 -12.22 -2.10
N ARG A 84 -17.01 -13.06 -1.09
CA ARG A 84 -18.26 -13.16 -0.32
C ARG A 84 -18.45 -12.06 0.70
N ILE A 85 -17.41 -11.28 0.99
CA ILE A 85 -17.42 -10.25 2.01
C ILE A 85 -17.51 -8.88 1.34
N ARG A 86 -18.43 -8.03 1.81
CA ARG A 86 -18.49 -6.64 1.35
C ARG A 86 -17.19 -5.91 1.74
N LYS A 87 -16.35 -5.67 0.75
CA LYS A 87 -15.08 -4.97 0.94
C LYS A 87 -15.30 -3.48 1.16
N ASN A 88 -14.47 -2.90 2.01
CA ASN A 88 -14.37 -1.44 2.11
C ASN A 88 -13.76 -0.84 0.83
N CYS A 89 -13.85 0.48 0.67
CA CYS A 89 -13.19 1.19 -0.41
C CYS A 89 -11.77 1.65 0.02
N GLY A 90 -10.85 0.69 0.19
CA GLY A 90 -9.51 0.96 0.72
C GLY A 90 -8.72 2.01 -0.10
N GLN A 91 -8.94 2.07 -1.42
CA GLN A 91 -8.33 3.11 -2.26
C GLN A 91 -8.76 4.52 -1.84
N MET A 92 -10.02 4.68 -1.55
CA MET A 92 -10.59 5.95 -1.10
C MET A 92 -10.09 6.29 0.29
N GLN A 93 -10.13 5.33 1.22
CA GLN A 93 -9.63 5.51 2.58
C GLN A 93 -8.15 5.90 2.59
N PHE A 94 -7.32 5.25 1.77
CA PHE A 94 -5.92 5.61 1.64
C PHE A 94 -5.75 7.06 1.15
N LEU A 95 -6.51 7.45 0.14
CA LEU A 95 -6.46 8.80 -0.42
C LEU A 95 -6.86 9.85 0.62
N LEU A 96 -7.93 9.60 1.38
CA LEU A 96 -8.41 10.52 2.41
C LEU A 96 -7.45 10.62 3.60
N LYS A 97 -6.89 9.48 4.04
CA LYS A 97 -5.95 9.43 5.16
C LYS A 97 -4.62 10.12 4.84
N TRP A 98 -4.08 9.89 3.65
CA TRP A 98 -2.72 10.31 3.29
C TRP A 98 -2.66 11.52 2.34
N GLY A 99 -3.79 12.03 1.87
CA GLY A 99 -3.86 13.16 0.95
C GLY A 99 -3.30 12.90 -0.45
N MET A 100 -2.96 11.65 -0.76
CA MET A 100 -2.42 11.21 -2.05
C MET A 100 -2.80 9.77 -2.36
N THR A 101 -2.74 9.37 -3.64
CA THR A 101 -2.99 7.98 -4.00
C THR A 101 -1.83 7.07 -3.58
N SER A 102 -2.10 5.80 -3.28
CA SER A 102 -1.06 4.82 -2.98
C SER A 102 -0.06 4.64 -4.13
N SER A 103 -0.51 4.83 -5.37
CA SER A 103 0.36 4.81 -6.55
C SER A 103 1.35 5.98 -6.53
N THR A 104 0.89 7.20 -6.21
CA THR A 104 1.76 8.37 -6.06
C THR A 104 2.77 8.14 -4.94
N PHE A 105 2.31 7.70 -3.77
CA PHE A 105 3.18 7.39 -2.65
C PHE A 105 4.28 6.40 -3.03
N ARG A 106 3.91 5.24 -3.59
CA ARG A 106 4.86 4.19 -3.96
C ARG A 106 5.87 4.62 -5.03
N LYS A 107 5.45 5.43 -6.00
CA LYS A 107 6.34 5.91 -7.06
C LYS A 107 7.33 6.97 -6.59
N VAL A 108 6.92 7.83 -5.70
CA VAL A 108 7.70 9.01 -5.29
C VAL A 108 8.59 8.72 -4.10
N PHE A 109 8.06 8.04 -3.08
CA PHE A 109 8.74 7.89 -1.80
C PHE A 109 9.46 6.55 -1.65
N THR A 110 8.88 5.45 -2.13
CA THR A 110 9.48 4.13 -1.92
C THR A 110 10.07 3.50 -3.17
N TYR A 111 9.79 4.05 -4.36
CA TYR A 111 10.22 3.50 -5.65
C TYR A 111 9.87 2.01 -5.84
N LYS A 112 8.77 1.57 -5.22
CA LYS A 112 8.36 0.16 -5.19
C LYS A 112 8.49 -0.55 -6.53
N GLY A 113 9.13 -1.71 -6.51
CA GLY A 113 9.30 -2.59 -7.67
C GLY A 113 10.42 -2.23 -8.62
N LYS A 114 11.21 -1.19 -8.32
CA LYS A 114 12.45 -0.90 -9.05
C LYS A 114 13.62 -1.66 -8.42
N ASP A 115 14.65 -1.93 -9.19
CA ASP A 115 15.88 -2.53 -8.67
C ASP A 115 16.37 -1.78 -7.44
N PHE A 116 16.80 -2.53 -6.44
CA PHE A 116 17.29 -1.96 -5.20
C PHE A 116 18.54 -1.11 -5.45
N LYS A 117 18.50 0.14 -5.02
CA LYS A 117 19.61 1.09 -5.09
C LYS A 117 19.69 1.85 -3.77
N SER A 118 20.78 1.63 -3.01
CA SER A 118 21.00 2.27 -1.71
C SER A 118 20.97 3.81 -1.81
N GLN A 119 21.47 4.38 -2.89
CA GLN A 119 21.48 5.83 -3.12
C GLN A 119 20.08 6.46 -3.23
N LYS A 120 19.04 5.63 -3.43
CA LYS A 120 17.64 6.09 -3.48
C LYS A 120 16.92 6.01 -2.15
N ILE A 121 17.56 5.44 -1.13
CA ILE A 121 16.96 5.34 0.20
C ILE A 121 16.76 6.74 0.76
N GLY A 122 15.54 7.04 1.18
CA GLY A 122 15.17 8.34 1.77
C GLY A 122 15.09 9.52 0.79
N THR A 123 15.43 9.33 -0.49
CA THR A 123 15.24 10.38 -1.49
C THR A 123 13.81 10.38 -2.01
N PHE A 124 13.32 11.53 -2.44
CA PHE A 124 12.04 11.64 -3.13
C PHE A 124 12.06 12.77 -4.14
N LYS A 125 11.26 12.63 -5.19
CA LYS A 125 11.20 13.62 -6.27
C LYS A 125 9.92 14.45 -6.17
N THR A 126 10.07 15.75 -5.94
CA THR A 126 8.96 16.72 -5.82
C THR A 126 8.72 17.57 -7.07
N GLY A 127 9.07 17.07 -8.24
CA GLY A 127 8.88 17.79 -9.50
C GLY A 127 7.40 18.03 -9.87
N ASN A 128 7.17 18.76 -10.96
CA ASN A 128 5.82 19.15 -11.39
C ASN A 128 4.85 17.96 -11.55
N ARG A 129 5.34 16.80 -11.98
CA ARG A 129 4.51 15.57 -12.08
C ARG A 129 3.95 15.14 -10.72
N PHE A 130 4.73 15.30 -9.66
CA PHE A 130 4.27 15.01 -8.30
C PHE A 130 3.19 16.01 -7.86
N LYS A 131 3.41 17.31 -8.08
CA LYS A 131 2.43 18.36 -7.76
C LYS A 131 1.10 18.13 -8.48
N ILE A 132 1.14 17.84 -9.78
CA ILE A 132 -0.06 17.50 -10.58
C ILE A 132 -0.77 16.26 -10.02
N SER A 133 -0.01 15.22 -9.63
CA SER A 133 -0.58 14.01 -9.03
C SER A 133 -1.26 14.29 -7.69
N LEU A 134 -0.72 15.19 -6.88
CA LEU A 134 -1.35 15.62 -5.63
C LEU A 134 -2.65 16.40 -5.89
N ILE A 135 -2.64 17.34 -6.82
CA ILE A 135 -3.84 18.12 -7.18
C ILE A 135 -4.96 17.17 -7.65
N ARG A 136 -4.66 16.28 -8.59
CA ARG A 136 -5.61 15.25 -9.03
C ARG A 136 -6.13 14.38 -7.89
N GLY A 137 -5.25 14.00 -6.97
CA GLY A 137 -5.62 13.25 -5.77
C GLY A 137 -6.59 14.03 -4.88
N ARG A 138 -6.33 15.31 -4.63
CA ARG A 138 -7.19 16.18 -3.83
C ARG A 138 -8.56 16.40 -4.47
N LEU A 139 -8.62 16.66 -5.78
CA LEU A 139 -9.89 16.76 -6.50
C LEU A 139 -10.69 15.47 -6.42
N LYS A 140 -10.04 14.32 -6.55
CA LYS A 140 -10.68 13.01 -6.38
C LYS A 140 -11.16 12.79 -4.94
N ALA A 141 -10.42 13.26 -3.93
CA ALA A 141 -10.84 13.20 -2.53
C ALA A 141 -12.11 14.04 -2.29
N ILE A 142 -12.14 15.28 -2.79
CA ILE A 142 -13.33 16.15 -2.72
C ILE A 142 -14.53 15.46 -3.39
N PHE A 143 -14.34 14.90 -4.58
CA PHE A 143 -15.39 14.15 -5.27
C PHE A 143 -15.93 13.00 -4.42
N TYR A 144 -15.05 12.23 -3.78
CA TYR A 144 -15.47 11.15 -2.89
C TYR A 144 -16.24 11.68 -1.67
N LEU A 145 -15.77 12.76 -1.06
CA LEU A 145 -16.46 13.37 0.09
C LEU A 145 -17.87 13.84 -0.25
N LEU A 146 -18.08 14.31 -1.48
CA LEU A 146 -19.38 14.77 -1.92
C LEU A 146 -20.33 13.65 -2.38
N THR A 147 -19.78 12.57 -2.95
CA THR A 147 -20.60 11.58 -3.67
C THR A 147 -20.70 10.22 -2.99
N LYS A 148 -19.78 9.88 -2.08
CA LYS A 148 -19.74 8.54 -1.47
C LYS A 148 -20.31 8.53 -0.06
N ASP A 149 -20.97 7.42 0.25
CA ASP A 149 -21.45 7.15 1.61
C ASP A 149 -20.33 6.44 2.41
N PHE A 150 -19.87 7.11 3.45
CA PHE A 150 -18.82 6.61 4.35
C PHE A 150 -19.38 5.84 5.55
N GLY A 151 -20.67 5.54 5.54
CA GLY A 151 -21.33 4.82 6.63
C GLY A 151 -22.03 5.72 7.65
N PRO A 152 -22.43 5.18 8.83
CA PRO A 152 -23.30 5.88 9.78
C PRO A 152 -22.73 7.21 10.28
N LEU A 153 -21.44 7.25 10.60
CA LEU A 153 -20.79 8.48 11.09
C LEU A 153 -20.77 9.60 10.06
N TRP A 154 -20.57 9.24 8.80
CA TRP A 154 -20.61 10.19 7.70
C TRP A 154 -22.02 10.73 7.44
N LYS A 155 -23.03 9.86 7.51
CA LYS A 155 -24.44 10.26 7.41
C LYS A 155 -24.83 11.21 8.53
N PHE A 156 -24.38 10.91 9.75
CA PHE A 156 -24.58 11.79 10.91
C PHE A 156 -23.92 13.16 10.68
N TRP A 157 -22.65 13.16 10.27
CA TRP A 157 -21.90 14.39 10.00
C TRP A 157 -22.55 15.25 8.92
N LYS A 158 -22.95 14.68 7.78
CA LYS A 158 -23.69 15.38 6.74
C LYS A 158 -25.00 15.99 7.25
N LYS A 159 -25.74 15.25 8.07
CA LYS A 159 -27.02 15.73 8.60
C LYS A 159 -26.86 16.88 9.59
N THR A 160 -25.72 16.97 10.26
CA THR A 160 -25.48 17.94 11.34
C THR A 160 -24.80 19.22 10.84
N PHE A 161 -23.97 19.13 9.80
CA PHE A 161 -23.08 20.21 9.37
C PHE A 161 -23.25 20.65 7.90
N VAL A 162 -24.15 20.04 7.14
CA VAL A 162 -24.54 20.40 5.78
C VAL A 162 -26.06 20.53 5.69
#